data_7f2c7a1498812dd58ad509276bd2ef59
#
_entry.id   7f2c7a1498812dd58ad509276bd2ef59
#
_cell.length_a   1.000
_cell.length_b   1.000
_cell.length_c   1.000
_cell.angle_alpha   90.00
_cell.angle_beta   90.00
_cell.angle_gamma   90.00
#
_symmetry.space_group_name_H-M   'P 1'
#
loop_
_entity.id
_entity.type
_entity.pdbx_description
1 polymer ?
#
loop_
_entity_poly.entity_id
_entity_poly.type
_entity_poly.pdbx_seq_one_letter_code
_entity_poly.pdbx_strand_id
1 'polypeptide(L)'
;YMLWYSGAYKYPNYAYQDIAHWKGKHYQNGTHLLPYFRGQVSIGNFNFVLGDIYGGSNHRLILPLYNPELDLTSDPESGFQILYDTPRFHLDAWINWQSFIFEADTHQEAFIAGVTSEIQFNSSQSEWHWYMPVQMVVQHRGGEIDDTETGVETFMNGSVGVGLVRNLNQSGLKRLSWEVDVLGYYQQAGKLWPFDKGLGWYTKVGADFKHFFVQAGAFGCNKFISLLGSPYFGAVSTRHKGGYYLGNPFTG
;
A
#
# COMPACT_ATOMS: atom_id res chain seq x y z
N TYR A 1 12.89 -15.41 8.54
CA TYR A 1 13.10 -14.38 7.53
C TYR A 1 14.48 -13.74 7.74
N MET A 2 15.22 -13.56 6.68
CA MET A 2 16.56 -12.99 6.72
C MET A 2 16.67 -11.89 5.69
N LEU A 3 17.03 -10.71 6.14
CA LEU A 3 17.35 -9.57 5.29
C LEU A 3 18.83 -9.25 5.39
N TRP A 4 19.47 -9.00 4.26
CA TRP A 4 20.85 -8.55 4.19
C TRP A 4 20.94 -7.22 3.46
N TYR A 5 21.60 -6.26 4.08
CA TYR A 5 21.79 -4.93 3.54
C TYR A 5 23.29 -4.62 3.40
N SER A 6 23.69 -4.09 2.26
CA SER A 6 25.07 -3.64 1.98
C SER A 6 25.14 -2.12 1.83
N GLY A 7 24.66 -1.39 2.81
CA GLY A 7 24.56 0.07 2.73
C GLY A 7 23.41 0.55 1.86
N ALA A 8 22.43 -0.33 1.57
CA ALA A 8 21.26 0.03 0.80
C ALA A 8 20.34 0.98 1.59
N TYR A 9 19.69 1.86 0.86
CA TYR A 9 18.64 2.71 1.41
C TYR A 9 17.40 1.86 1.66
N LYS A 10 16.94 1.76 2.91
CA LYS A 10 15.84 0.87 3.27
C LYS A 10 14.53 1.32 2.64
N TYR A 11 14.29 2.63 2.62
CA TYR A 11 13.09 3.20 2.04
C TYR A 11 13.43 4.25 0.99
N PRO A 12 12.79 4.22 -0.17
CA PRO A 12 13.09 5.15 -1.26
C PRO A 12 12.65 6.59 -0.95
N ASN A 13 11.83 6.79 0.08
CA ASN A 13 11.29 8.07 0.48
C ASN A 13 11.53 8.31 1.98
N TYR A 14 11.98 9.51 2.36
CA TYR A 14 12.20 9.87 3.76
C TYR A 14 10.95 9.72 4.64
N ALA A 15 9.76 9.85 4.07
CA ALA A 15 8.51 9.65 4.78
C ALA A 15 8.31 8.20 5.26
N TYR A 16 8.88 7.23 4.57
CA TYR A 16 8.79 5.82 4.97
C TYR A 16 9.69 5.49 6.16
N GLN A 17 10.75 6.24 6.37
CA GLN A 17 11.70 6.00 7.44
C GLN A 17 11.08 6.15 8.81
N ASP A 18 10.11 7.04 8.90
CA ASP A 18 9.40 7.28 10.15
C ASP A 18 8.36 6.19 10.45
N ILE A 19 7.90 5.45 9.46
CA ILE A 19 6.93 4.36 9.62
C ILE A 19 7.56 3.17 10.33
N ALA A 20 8.82 2.88 10.07
CA ALA A 20 9.48 1.65 10.52
C ALA A 20 10.37 1.83 11.74
N HIS A 21 10.10 2.76 12.61
CA HIS A 21 10.92 3.04 13.79
C HIS A 21 12.40 3.20 13.54
N TRP A 22 12.75 3.73 12.43
CA TRP A 22 14.13 3.79 12.07
C TRP A 22 14.79 5.05 12.57
N LYS A 23 15.36 4.99 13.77
CA LYS A 23 16.09 6.10 14.33
C LYS A 23 17.38 6.33 13.54
N GLY A 24 17.40 7.36 12.73
CA GLY A 24 18.57 8.17 12.43
C GLY A 24 19.51 7.72 11.33
N LYS A 25 19.36 6.56 10.69
CA LYS A 25 20.21 6.17 9.54
C LYS A 25 19.35 5.76 8.34
N HIS A 26 19.53 6.46 7.26
CA HIS A 26 18.88 6.14 5.99
C HIS A 26 19.42 4.87 5.32
N TYR A 27 20.58 4.41 5.75
CA TYR A 27 21.25 3.24 5.21
C TYR A 27 21.45 2.19 6.29
N GLN A 28 21.28 0.93 5.92
CA GLN A 28 21.54 -0.21 6.79
C GLN A 28 22.64 -1.09 6.20
N ASN A 29 23.41 -1.69 7.09
CA ASN A 29 24.41 -2.68 6.76
C ASN A 29 24.23 -3.92 7.64
N GLY A 30 24.52 -5.08 7.08
CA GLY A 30 24.56 -6.34 7.80
C GLY A 30 23.36 -7.24 7.57
N THR A 31 23.29 -8.28 8.37
CA THR A 31 22.26 -9.32 8.32
C THR A 31 21.29 -9.12 9.47
N HIS A 32 20.00 -9.08 9.15
CA HIS A 32 18.91 -9.01 10.11
C HIS A 32 18.16 -10.34 10.08
N LEU A 33 18.10 -11.02 11.21
CA LEU A 33 17.31 -12.24 11.40
C LEU A 33 16.01 -11.86 12.12
N LEU A 34 14.88 -12.05 11.46
CA LEU A 34 13.57 -11.79 12.00
C LEU A 34 12.85 -13.13 12.21
N PRO A 35 12.37 -13.43 13.41
CA PRO A 35 11.53 -14.60 13.63
C PRO A 35 10.26 -14.45 12.81
N TYR A 36 9.80 -15.51 12.18
CA TYR A 36 8.59 -15.55 11.39
C TYR A 36 7.62 -16.53 12.00
N PHE A 37 6.45 -16.04 12.40
CA PHE A 37 5.38 -16.86 12.97
C PHE A 37 4.04 -16.45 12.41
N ARG A 38 3.26 -17.42 11.94
CA ARG A 38 1.89 -17.21 11.47
C ARG A 38 0.97 -18.27 12.02
N GLY A 39 -0.09 -17.84 12.70
CA GLY A 39 -1.27 -18.64 13.01
C GLY A 39 -2.39 -18.32 12.03
N GLN A 40 -3.09 -19.35 11.53
CA GLN A 40 -4.24 -19.16 10.65
C GLN A 40 -5.38 -20.09 11.02
N VAL A 41 -6.60 -19.55 11.04
CA VAL A 41 -7.85 -20.30 11.25
C VAL A 41 -8.78 -20.01 10.08
N SER A 42 -9.29 -21.06 9.44
CA SER A 42 -10.21 -20.97 8.31
C SER A 42 -11.61 -21.40 8.73
N ILE A 43 -12.61 -20.56 8.47
CA ILE A 43 -14.03 -20.83 8.77
C ILE A 43 -14.85 -20.44 7.52
N GLY A 44 -15.34 -21.44 6.80
CA GLY A 44 -16.01 -21.21 5.51
C GLY A 44 -15.07 -20.50 4.52
N ASN A 45 -15.48 -19.36 4.02
CA ASN A 45 -14.70 -18.53 3.10
C ASN A 45 -13.79 -17.52 3.82
N PHE A 46 -13.81 -17.47 5.15
CA PHE A 46 -12.96 -16.59 5.94
C PHE A 46 -11.66 -17.28 6.36
N ASN A 47 -10.56 -16.53 6.28
CA ASN A 47 -9.29 -16.86 6.89
C ASN A 47 -8.90 -15.74 7.85
N PHE A 48 -8.67 -16.09 9.09
CA PHE A 48 -8.18 -15.21 10.14
C PHE A 48 -6.70 -15.50 10.36
N VAL A 49 -5.85 -14.51 10.21
CA VAL A 49 -4.40 -14.65 10.30
C VAL A 49 -3.90 -13.78 11.45
N LEU A 50 -2.99 -14.32 12.26
CA LEU A 50 -2.34 -13.63 13.38
C LEU A 50 -0.84 -13.89 13.33
N GLY A 51 -0.05 -12.87 13.65
CA GLY A 51 1.40 -12.88 13.54
C GLY A 51 1.86 -12.31 12.21
N ASP A 52 2.79 -12.95 11.51
CA ASP A 52 3.23 -12.47 10.19
C ASP A 52 2.14 -12.69 9.14
N ILE A 53 1.53 -11.60 8.73
CA ILE A 53 0.38 -11.61 7.81
C ILE A 53 0.83 -11.78 6.34
N TYR A 54 -0.11 -11.96 5.43
CA TYR A 54 0.16 -11.92 3.99
C TYR A 54 0.26 -10.47 3.54
N GLY A 55 1.41 -9.85 3.82
CA GLY A 55 1.66 -8.43 3.62
C GLY A 55 2.17 -8.06 2.24
N GLY A 56 2.50 -6.79 2.09
CA GLY A 56 3.10 -6.24 0.90
C GLY A 56 2.21 -6.31 -0.33
N SER A 57 2.75 -6.75 -1.44
CA SER A 57 2.03 -6.88 -2.71
C SER A 57 0.86 -7.87 -2.67
N ASN A 58 0.77 -8.75 -1.63
CA ASN A 58 -0.39 -9.63 -1.47
C ASN A 58 -1.67 -8.88 -1.15
N HIS A 59 -1.59 -7.67 -0.58
CA HIS A 59 -2.74 -6.81 -0.36
C HIS A 59 -3.38 -6.28 -1.65
N ARG A 60 -2.75 -6.49 -2.81
CA ARG A 60 -3.25 -6.08 -4.14
C ARG A 60 -3.55 -4.59 -4.27
N LEU A 61 -2.86 -3.77 -3.50
CA LEU A 61 -2.96 -2.31 -3.63
C LEU A 61 -2.42 -1.86 -4.98
N ILE A 62 -3.06 -0.84 -5.56
CA ILE A 62 -2.57 -0.22 -6.80
C ILE A 62 -1.27 0.56 -6.55
N LEU A 63 -0.46 0.76 -7.58
CA LEU A 63 0.85 1.41 -7.49
C LEU A 63 0.86 2.79 -6.80
N PRO A 64 -0.17 3.65 -6.97
CA PRO A 64 -0.25 4.89 -6.20
C PRO A 64 -0.45 4.69 -4.69
N LEU A 65 -0.91 3.54 -4.23
CA LEU A 65 -1.13 3.23 -2.82
C LEU A 65 -0.04 2.34 -2.21
N TYR A 66 0.66 1.55 -3.01
CA TYR A 66 1.74 0.69 -2.53
C TYR A 66 2.85 0.53 -3.58
N ASN A 67 4.10 0.72 -3.14
CA ASN A 67 5.28 0.48 -3.95
C ASN A 67 5.79 -0.96 -3.75
N PRO A 68 5.77 -1.82 -4.79
CA PRO A 68 6.26 -3.21 -4.67
C PRO A 68 7.74 -3.34 -4.27
N GLU A 69 8.55 -2.30 -4.42
CA GLU A 69 9.93 -2.31 -3.92
C GLU A 69 10.01 -2.46 -2.40
N LEU A 70 8.93 -2.10 -1.68
CA LEU A 70 8.85 -2.29 -0.23
C LEU A 70 8.87 -3.78 0.16
N ASP A 71 8.42 -4.68 -0.70
CA ASP A 71 8.51 -6.14 -0.46
C ASP A 71 9.97 -6.61 -0.28
N LEU A 72 10.92 -5.87 -0.87
CA LEU A 72 12.35 -6.17 -0.81
C LEU A 72 13.08 -5.37 0.27
N THR A 73 12.51 -4.28 0.73
CA THR A 73 13.20 -3.29 1.57
C THR A 73 12.60 -3.08 2.94
N SER A 74 11.33 -3.45 3.15
CA SER A 74 10.67 -3.37 4.46
C SER A 74 10.73 -4.68 5.23
N ASP A 75 10.51 -4.58 6.54
CA ASP A 75 10.34 -5.75 7.40
C ASP A 75 9.04 -6.48 7.06
N PRO A 76 8.93 -7.79 7.34
CA PRO A 76 7.66 -8.50 7.21
C PRO A 76 6.56 -7.83 8.02
N GLU A 77 5.37 -7.78 7.47
CA GLU A 77 4.23 -7.22 8.16
C GLU A 77 3.72 -8.21 9.22
N SER A 78 3.52 -7.71 10.45
CA SER A 78 3.04 -8.50 11.58
C SER A 78 1.85 -7.85 12.23
N GLY A 79 0.80 -8.66 12.51
CA GLY A 79 -0.42 -8.16 13.12
C GLY A 79 -1.59 -9.10 12.95
N PHE A 80 -2.71 -8.57 12.47
CA PHE A 80 -3.93 -9.33 12.25
C PHE A 80 -4.48 -9.08 10.85
N GLN A 81 -5.01 -10.13 10.22
CA GLN A 81 -5.58 -10.05 8.87
C GLN A 81 -6.82 -10.92 8.75
N ILE A 82 -7.82 -10.42 8.05
CA ILE A 82 -9.03 -11.13 7.65
C ILE A 82 -9.05 -11.21 6.13
N LEU A 83 -9.06 -12.42 5.61
CA LEU A 83 -9.24 -12.68 4.19
C LEU A 83 -10.61 -13.34 3.97
N TYR A 84 -11.31 -12.89 2.95
CA TYR A 84 -12.57 -13.50 2.52
C TYR A 84 -12.59 -13.60 0.99
N ASP A 85 -12.79 -14.80 0.49
CA ASP A 85 -12.74 -15.07 -0.94
C ASP A 85 -13.97 -15.85 -1.41
N THR A 86 -14.63 -15.30 -2.42
CA THR A 86 -15.68 -15.95 -3.20
C THR A 86 -15.48 -15.65 -4.68
N PRO A 87 -16.17 -16.35 -5.60
CA PRO A 87 -16.09 -16.01 -7.02
C PRO A 87 -16.54 -14.59 -7.39
N ARG A 88 -17.26 -13.89 -6.51
CA ARG A 88 -17.81 -12.56 -6.75
C ARG A 88 -17.27 -11.47 -5.85
N PHE A 89 -16.60 -11.85 -4.77
CA PHE A 89 -16.13 -10.87 -3.80
C PHE A 89 -14.83 -11.33 -3.15
N HIS A 90 -13.84 -10.48 -3.20
CA HIS A 90 -12.58 -10.59 -2.47
C HIS A 90 -12.50 -9.49 -1.43
N LEU A 91 -12.02 -9.82 -0.24
CA LEU A 91 -11.71 -8.88 0.83
C LEU A 91 -10.41 -9.28 1.50
N ASP A 92 -9.55 -8.32 1.69
CA ASP A 92 -8.39 -8.37 2.58
C ASP A 92 -8.44 -7.15 3.49
N ALA A 93 -8.56 -7.36 4.79
CA ALA A 93 -8.54 -6.32 5.80
C ALA A 93 -7.47 -6.64 6.83
N TRP A 94 -6.57 -5.69 7.10
CA TRP A 94 -5.40 -5.95 7.95
C TRP A 94 -5.01 -4.77 8.82
N ILE A 95 -4.25 -5.10 9.86
CA ILE A 95 -3.43 -4.19 10.62
C ILE A 95 -2.02 -4.76 10.71
N ASN A 96 -1.03 -3.98 10.32
CA ASN A 96 0.40 -4.22 10.48
C ASN A 96 0.90 -3.36 11.64
N TRP A 97 1.22 -3.99 12.76
CA TRP A 97 1.71 -3.30 13.95
C TRP A 97 3.22 -3.14 13.85
N GLN A 98 3.67 -1.92 13.67
CA GLN A 98 5.09 -1.63 13.46
C GLN A 98 5.81 -1.32 14.75
N SER A 99 5.10 -0.77 15.73
CA SER A 99 5.63 -0.44 17.05
C SER A 99 4.56 -0.52 18.12
N PHE A 100 4.81 -1.35 19.12
CA PHE A 100 4.05 -1.37 20.37
C PHE A 100 4.66 -0.45 21.38
N ILE A 101 3.83 0.11 22.24
CA ILE A 101 4.25 0.94 23.37
C ILE A 101 3.68 0.40 24.68
N PHE A 102 4.43 0.67 25.76
CA PHE A 102 3.96 0.55 27.13
C PHE A 102 3.86 1.96 27.74
N GLU A 103 3.17 2.07 28.86
CA GLU A 103 3.06 3.35 29.57
C GLU A 103 4.45 3.96 29.82
N ALA A 104 4.60 5.25 29.50
CA ALA A 104 5.83 6.03 29.61
C ALA A 104 6.99 5.61 28.67
N ASP A 105 6.72 4.91 27.59
CA ASP A 105 7.73 4.67 26.57
C ASP A 105 8.15 5.97 25.87
N THR A 106 9.44 6.04 25.52
CA THR A 106 10.05 7.22 24.85
C THR A 106 9.90 7.20 23.33
N HIS A 107 9.12 6.28 22.77
CA HIS A 107 8.82 6.18 21.35
C HIS A 107 7.31 6.07 21.14
N GLN A 108 6.86 6.42 19.97
CA GLN A 108 5.45 6.39 19.62
C GLN A 108 4.99 5.02 19.13
N GLU A 109 3.75 4.69 19.43
CA GLU A 109 3.04 3.63 18.71
C GLU A 109 3.00 3.92 17.22
N ALA A 110 3.09 2.87 16.41
CA ALA A 110 2.94 2.99 14.96
C ALA A 110 2.30 1.76 14.36
N PHE A 111 1.32 1.96 13.49
CA PHE A 111 0.73 0.90 12.70
C PHE A 111 0.27 1.39 11.31
N ILE A 112 0.15 0.43 10.40
CA ILE A 112 -0.55 0.61 9.14
C ILE A 112 -1.74 -0.32 9.16
N ALA A 113 -2.91 0.21 8.88
CA ALA A 113 -4.12 -0.59 8.65
C ALA A 113 -4.62 -0.37 7.23
N GLY A 114 -5.23 -1.38 6.66
CA GLY A 114 -5.78 -1.24 5.32
C GLY A 114 -6.91 -2.21 5.03
N VAL A 115 -7.58 -1.93 3.93
CA VAL A 115 -8.57 -2.81 3.35
C VAL A 115 -8.48 -2.74 1.84
N THR A 116 -8.50 -3.90 1.21
CA THR A 116 -8.75 -4.05 -0.23
C THR A 116 -9.93 -4.95 -0.46
N SER A 117 -10.79 -4.57 -1.36
CA SER A 117 -11.91 -5.39 -1.81
C SER A 117 -12.08 -5.30 -3.31
N GLU A 118 -12.58 -6.36 -3.90
CA GLU A 118 -12.93 -6.42 -5.32
C GLU A 118 -14.30 -7.09 -5.47
N ILE A 119 -15.22 -6.37 -6.09
CA ILE A 119 -16.58 -6.83 -6.34
C ILE A 119 -16.69 -7.18 -7.83
N GLN A 120 -16.97 -8.44 -8.16
CA GLN A 120 -17.21 -8.89 -9.52
C GLN A 120 -18.70 -8.74 -9.85
N PHE A 121 -19.04 -7.94 -10.86
CA PHE A 121 -20.42 -7.73 -11.28
C PHE A 121 -20.98 -8.92 -12.09
N ASN A 122 -20.10 -9.65 -12.77
CA ASN A 122 -20.43 -10.88 -13.49
C ASN A 122 -19.30 -11.89 -13.36
N SER A 123 -19.44 -13.05 -13.97
CA SER A 123 -18.41 -14.11 -13.89
C SER A 123 -17.10 -13.65 -14.53
N SER A 124 -15.99 -13.87 -13.84
CA SER A 124 -14.62 -13.64 -14.36
C SER A 124 -14.28 -14.51 -15.58
N GLN A 125 -15.06 -15.55 -15.84
CA GLN A 125 -14.94 -16.42 -17.03
C GLN A 125 -15.72 -15.90 -18.23
N SER A 126 -16.57 -14.89 -18.08
CA SER A 126 -17.29 -14.26 -19.18
C SER A 126 -16.29 -13.63 -20.17
N GLU A 127 -16.66 -13.58 -21.46
CA GLU A 127 -15.84 -12.89 -22.46
C GLU A 127 -15.54 -11.45 -22.04
N TRP A 128 -16.55 -10.77 -21.52
CA TRP A 128 -16.44 -9.45 -20.89
C TRP A 128 -16.87 -9.55 -19.45
N HIS A 129 -16.03 -9.08 -18.51
CA HIS A 129 -16.44 -8.93 -17.12
C HIS A 129 -15.99 -7.60 -16.54
N TRP A 130 -16.79 -7.14 -15.57
CA TRP A 130 -16.60 -5.89 -14.87
C TRP A 130 -16.39 -6.15 -13.40
N TYR A 131 -15.53 -5.34 -12.81
CA TYR A 131 -15.28 -5.38 -11.37
C TYR A 131 -15.08 -3.97 -10.81
N MET A 132 -15.23 -3.85 -9.52
CA MET A 132 -15.03 -2.62 -8.76
C MET A 132 -14.02 -2.87 -7.65
N PRO A 133 -12.79 -2.35 -7.74
CA PRO A 133 -11.85 -2.33 -6.65
C PRO A 133 -12.18 -1.18 -5.71
N VAL A 134 -12.06 -1.43 -4.39
CA VAL A 134 -12.12 -0.42 -3.34
C VAL A 134 -10.96 -0.67 -2.39
N GLN A 135 -10.14 0.33 -2.16
CA GLN A 135 -8.91 0.21 -1.39
C GLN A 135 -8.75 1.38 -0.42
N MET A 136 -8.21 1.11 0.74
CA MET A 136 -7.86 2.13 1.72
C MET A 136 -6.63 1.68 2.52
N VAL A 137 -5.77 2.64 2.82
CA VAL A 137 -4.62 2.48 3.72
C VAL A 137 -4.62 3.64 4.70
N VAL A 138 -4.44 3.32 5.96
CA VAL A 138 -4.29 4.27 7.07
C VAL A 138 -2.93 4.06 7.69
N GLN A 139 -2.19 5.13 7.84
CA GLN A 139 -0.94 5.18 8.57
C GLN A 139 -1.16 5.99 9.84
N HIS A 140 -0.83 5.40 10.99
CA HIS A 140 -1.02 6.02 12.29
C HIS A 140 0.26 6.00 13.10
N ARG A 141 0.51 7.09 13.82
CA ARG A 141 1.60 7.22 14.77
C ARG A 141 1.17 8.07 15.96
N GLY A 142 1.63 7.68 17.12
CA GLY A 142 1.37 8.34 18.38
C GLY A 142 0.15 7.81 19.11
N GLY A 143 0.13 7.92 20.40
CA GLY A 143 -0.92 7.45 21.28
C GLY A 143 -1.08 8.35 22.50
N GLU A 144 -1.96 7.95 23.41
CA GLU A 144 -2.24 8.70 24.62
C GLU A 144 -1.28 8.37 25.78
N ILE A 145 -0.47 7.31 25.65
CA ILE A 145 0.32 6.77 26.76
C ILE A 145 1.84 6.90 26.56
N ASP A 146 2.28 7.48 25.44
CA ASP A 146 3.71 7.76 25.23
C ASP A 146 4.11 9.10 25.87
N ASP A 147 5.36 9.19 26.31
CA ASP A 147 5.97 10.40 26.86
C ASP A 147 6.68 11.24 25.79
N THR A 148 6.25 11.17 24.54
CA THR A 148 6.85 11.95 23.47
C THR A 148 6.22 13.33 23.34
N GLU A 149 7.01 14.34 23.01
CA GLU A 149 6.52 15.68 22.66
C GLU A 149 5.87 15.74 21.27
N THR A 150 5.96 14.67 20.50
CA THR A 150 5.44 14.58 19.14
C THR A 150 3.95 14.24 19.19
N GLY A 151 3.14 15.07 18.57
CA GLY A 151 1.69 14.84 18.51
C GLY A 151 1.30 13.61 17.67
N VAL A 152 0.04 13.23 17.76
CA VAL A 152 -0.55 12.15 16.94
C VAL A 152 -0.53 12.53 15.47
N GLU A 153 -0.17 11.57 14.63
CA GLU A 153 -0.20 11.69 13.19
C GLU A 153 -1.07 10.58 12.59
N THR A 154 -2.01 10.95 11.74
CA THR A 154 -2.88 10.00 11.04
C THR A 154 -3.11 10.44 9.62
N PHE A 155 -2.72 9.58 8.67
CA PHE A 155 -2.82 9.82 7.24
C PHE A 155 -3.57 8.69 6.57
N MET A 156 -4.32 9.02 5.51
CA MET A 156 -5.13 8.07 4.78
C MET A 156 -4.94 8.22 3.28
N ASN A 157 -4.82 7.10 2.59
CA ASN A 157 -5.04 7.01 1.16
C ASN A 157 -6.23 6.09 0.87
N GLY A 158 -6.99 6.41 -0.14
CA GLY A 158 -8.10 5.57 -0.60
C GLY A 158 -8.23 5.59 -2.11
N SER A 159 -8.83 4.55 -2.65
CA SER A 159 -9.12 4.39 -4.06
C SER A 159 -10.46 3.69 -4.26
N VAL A 160 -11.21 4.15 -5.24
CA VAL A 160 -12.38 3.45 -5.80
C VAL A 160 -12.25 3.48 -7.31
N GLY A 161 -12.40 2.33 -7.94
CA GLY A 161 -12.22 2.18 -9.37
C GLY A 161 -13.30 1.35 -10.06
N VAL A 162 -13.18 1.25 -11.37
CA VAL A 162 -13.93 0.33 -12.22
C VAL A 162 -12.94 -0.33 -13.18
N GLY A 163 -13.01 -1.64 -13.23
CA GLY A 163 -12.22 -2.45 -14.16
C GLY A 163 -13.09 -3.17 -15.18
N LEU A 164 -12.56 -3.27 -16.38
CA LEU A 164 -13.12 -4.04 -17.49
C LEU A 164 -12.08 -5.01 -18.00
N VAL A 165 -12.46 -6.25 -18.15
CA VAL A 165 -11.60 -7.30 -18.72
C VAL A 165 -12.29 -7.96 -19.90
N ARG A 166 -11.53 -8.20 -20.97
CA ARG A 166 -11.94 -9.03 -22.11
C ARG A 166 -11.08 -10.29 -22.19
N ASN A 167 -11.71 -11.43 -22.02
CA ASN A 167 -11.10 -12.74 -22.24
C ASN A 167 -11.14 -13.10 -23.71
N LEU A 168 -10.01 -13.38 -24.29
CA LEU A 168 -9.85 -13.53 -25.75
C LEU A 168 -9.48 -14.97 -26.10
N ASN A 169 -9.74 -15.99 -25.65
CA ASN A 169 -9.48 -17.41 -25.98
C ASN A 169 -8.60 -17.68 -27.24
N GLN A 170 -7.66 -16.77 -27.54
CA GLN A 170 -6.76 -16.85 -28.68
C GLN A 170 -5.43 -17.49 -28.27
N SER A 171 -4.73 -18.09 -29.23
CA SER A 171 -3.47 -18.81 -28.94
C SER A 171 -2.33 -17.90 -28.47
N GLY A 172 -2.32 -16.64 -28.84
CA GLY A 172 -1.28 -15.67 -28.51
C GLY A 172 -1.68 -14.70 -27.40
N LEU A 173 -2.70 -13.87 -27.65
CA LEU A 173 -3.25 -12.89 -26.72
C LEU A 173 -4.40 -13.51 -25.93
N LYS A 174 -4.29 -13.54 -24.61
CA LYS A 174 -5.25 -14.21 -23.71
C LYS A 174 -6.30 -13.27 -23.16
N ARG A 175 -5.86 -12.06 -22.75
CA ARG A 175 -6.70 -11.13 -22.02
C ARG A 175 -6.28 -9.71 -22.28
N LEU A 176 -7.26 -8.82 -22.38
CA LEU A 176 -7.08 -7.37 -22.30
C LEU A 176 -7.76 -6.87 -21.03
N SER A 177 -7.17 -5.90 -20.37
CA SER A 177 -7.74 -5.27 -19.18
C SER A 177 -7.60 -3.76 -19.24
N TRP A 178 -8.57 -3.09 -18.63
CA TRP A 178 -8.52 -1.64 -18.39
C TRP A 178 -9.15 -1.35 -17.03
N GLU A 179 -8.49 -0.50 -16.23
CA GLU A 179 -8.98 -0.08 -14.92
C GLU A 179 -8.76 1.42 -14.77
N VAL A 180 -9.71 2.07 -14.16
CA VAL A 180 -9.65 3.51 -13.81
C VAL A 180 -10.02 3.67 -12.35
N ASP A 181 -9.20 4.40 -11.61
CA ASP A 181 -9.35 4.65 -10.19
C ASP A 181 -9.38 6.15 -9.89
N VAL A 182 -10.24 6.55 -8.98
CA VAL A 182 -10.20 7.85 -8.32
C VAL A 182 -9.51 7.67 -6.97
N LEU A 183 -8.56 8.55 -6.68
CA LEU A 183 -7.70 8.48 -5.50
C LEU A 183 -7.99 9.62 -4.55
N GLY A 184 -7.93 9.35 -3.26
CA GLY A 184 -8.04 10.33 -2.20
C GLY A 184 -6.87 10.26 -1.23
N TYR A 185 -6.46 11.42 -0.74
CA TYR A 185 -5.55 11.60 0.37
C TYR A 185 -6.20 12.48 1.43
N TYR A 186 -6.01 12.11 2.69
CA TYR A 186 -6.49 12.90 3.84
C TYR A 186 -5.51 12.79 5.01
N GLN A 187 -5.10 13.95 5.56
CA GLN A 187 -4.34 14.10 6.79
C GLN A 187 -5.33 14.44 7.91
N GLN A 188 -5.69 13.43 8.73
CA GLN A 188 -6.64 13.59 9.82
C GLN A 188 -6.01 14.30 11.02
N ALA A 189 -4.79 13.91 11.34
CA ALA A 189 -4.03 14.47 12.46
C ALA A 189 -2.56 14.66 12.06
N GLY A 190 -1.88 15.57 12.76
CA GLY A 190 -0.51 15.94 12.46
C GLY A 190 -0.40 17.05 11.41
N LYS A 191 0.84 17.44 11.13
CA LYS A 191 1.20 18.45 10.10
C LYS A 191 2.48 18.05 9.37
N LEU A 192 2.67 16.78 9.13
CA LEU A 192 3.86 16.27 8.43
C LEU A 192 3.89 16.74 6.97
N TRP A 193 2.74 16.76 6.33
CA TRP A 193 2.61 17.06 4.92
C TRP A 193 2.04 18.47 4.69
N PRO A 194 2.39 19.11 3.55
CA PRO A 194 1.97 20.47 3.24
C PRO A 194 0.49 20.61 2.90
N PHE A 195 -0.22 19.49 2.71
CA PHE A 195 -1.63 19.47 2.34
C PHE A 195 -2.42 18.56 3.28
N ASP A 196 -3.61 19.01 3.70
CA ASP A 196 -4.49 18.20 4.55
C ASP A 196 -5.32 17.21 3.72
N LYS A 197 -5.53 17.49 2.45
CA LYS A 197 -6.29 16.64 1.53
C LYS A 197 -5.85 16.81 0.09
N GLY A 198 -6.04 15.77 -0.69
CA GLY A 198 -5.73 15.77 -2.11
C GLY A 198 -6.53 14.70 -2.86
N LEU A 199 -6.60 14.87 -4.17
CA LEU A 199 -7.28 13.96 -5.08
C LEU A 199 -6.35 13.57 -6.22
N GLY A 200 -6.58 12.40 -6.78
CA GLY A 200 -5.87 11.93 -7.96
C GLY A 200 -6.74 10.97 -8.77
N TRP A 201 -6.20 10.57 -9.89
CA TRP A 201 -6.73 9.50 -10.72
C TRP A 201 -5.58 8.64 -11.22
N TYR A 202 -5.87 7.37 -11.39
CA TYR A 202 -4.94 6.42 -11.98
C TYR A 202 -5.67 5.56 -12.99
N THR A 203 -5.05 5.27 -14.11
CA THR A 203 -5.57 4.32 -15.08
C THR A 203 -4.47 3.39 -15.54
N LYS A 204 -4.82 2.13 -15.76
CA LYS A 204 -3.92 1.12 -16.31
C LYS A 204 -4.63 0.32 -17.39
N VAL A 205 -3.89 -0.01 -18.43
CA VAL A 205 -4.28 -0.95 -19.49
C VAL A 205 -3.29 -2.10 -19.50
N GLY A 206 -3.78 -3.32 -19.65
CA GLY A 206 -2.96 -4.52 -19.65
C GLY A 206 -3.30 -5.45 -20.81
N ALA A 207 -2.31 -6.19 -21.26
CA ALA A 207 -2.45 -7.23 -22.25
C ALA A 207 -1.66 -8.47 -21.79
N ASP A 208 -2.36 -9.57 -21.55
CA ASP A 208 -1.77 -10.86 -21.18
C ASP A 208 -1.58 -11.72 -22.42
N PHE A 209 -0.35 -12.06 -22.70
CA PHE A 209 0.04 -12.98 -23.73
C PHE A 209 0.37 -14.36 -23.14
N LYS A 210 0.58 -15.35 -24.01
CA LYS A 210 0.89 -16.71 -23.55
C LYS A 210 2.14 -16.79 -22.64
N HIS A 211 3.15 -15.95 -22.88
CA HIS A 211 4.46 -16.04 -22.22
C HIS A 211 4.90 -14.75 -21.53
N PHE A 212 4.20 -13.65 -21.72
CA PHE A 212 4.52 -12.36 -21.11
C PHE A 212 3.26 -11.53 -20.97
N PHE A 213 3.39 -10.48 -20.20
CA PHE A 213 2.35 -9.52 -19.93
C PHE A 213 2.92 -8.10 -20.15
N VAL A 214 2.10 -7.22 -20.69
CA VAL A 214 2.45 -5.80 -20.88
C VAL A 214 1.40 -4.95 -20.20
N GLN A 215 1.85 -3.96 -19.46
CA GLN A 215 0.97 -2.98 -18.82
C GLN A 215 1.51 -1.58 -19.06
N ALA A 216 0.60 -0.64 -19.31
CA ALA A 216 0.87 0.79 -19.32
C ALA A 216 -0.17 1.49 -18.44
N GLY A 217 0.23 2.60 -17.83
CA GLY A 217 -0.64 3.39 -16.97
C GLY A 217 -0.37 4.87 -17.09
N ALA A 218 -1.34 5.66 -16.63
CA ALA A 218 -1.23 7.10 -16.50
C ALA A 218 -1.78 7.54 -15.14
N PHE A 219 -1.20 8.60 -14.60
CA PHE A 219 -1.53 9.14 -13.30
C PHE A 219 -1.60 10.67 -13.37
N GLY A 220 -2.55 11.25 -12.66
CA GLY A 220 -2.64 12.68 -12.45
C GLY A 220 -3.17 12.98 -11.06
N CYS A 221 -2.73 14.09 -10.47
CA CYS A 221 -3.18 14.45 -9.13
C CYS A 221 -3.22 15.97 -8.90
N ASN A 222 -3.95 16.33 -7.85
CA ASN A 222 -3.92 17.65 -7.24
C ASN A 222 -3.76 17.46 -5.73
N LYS A 223 -2.63 17.88 -5.17
CA LYS A 223 -2.29 17.78 -3.73
C LYS A 223 -2.35 16.36 -3.14
N PHE A 224 -2.44 15.35 -3.97
CA PHE A 224 -2.44 13.95 -3.51
C PHE A 224 -1.05 13.59 -2.99
N ILE A 225 -1.00 12.97 -1.82
CA ILE A 225 0.22 12.44 -1.21
C ILE A 225 0.06 10.93 -1.12
N SER A 226 0.95 10.23 -1.79
CA SER A 226 1.04 8.78 -1.69
C SER A 226 1.82 8.41 -0.44
N LEU A 227 1.21 7.64 0.46
CA LEU A 227 1.83 7.26 1.73
C LEU A 227 2.84 6.13 1.55
N LEU A 228 2.45 5.07 0.84
CA LEU A 228 3.27 3.89 0.63
C LEU A 228 3.54 3.59 -0.85
N GLY A 229 2.95 4.36 -1.76
CA GLY A 229 3.11 4.16 -3.20
C GLY A 229 4.50 4.55 -3.70
N SER A 230 4.76 4.22 -4.95
CA SER A 230 6.02 4.59 -5.59
C SER A 230 6.23 6.12 -5.58
N PRO A 231 7.49 6.57 -5.46
CA PRO A 231 7.83 7.99 -5.45
C PRO A 231 7.34 8.80 -6.65
N TYR A 232 6.94 8.14 -7.72
CA TYR A 232 6.38 8.79 -8.92
C TYR A 232 4.93 9.25 -8.73
N PHE A 233 4.24 8.75 -7.70
CA PHE A 233 2.84 9.06 -7.42
C PHE A 233 2.76 10.04 -6.24
N GLY A 234 2.34 11.26 -6.49
CA GLY A 234 2.12 12.23 -5.43
C GLY A 234 2.66 13.62 -5.74
N ALA A 235 2.23 14.56 -4.91
CA ALA A 235 2.53 15.99 -5.06
C ALA A 235 3.71 16.46 -4.20
N VAL A 236 4.55 15.56 -3.70
CA VAL A 236 5.74 15.89 -2.89
C VAL A 236 7.01 15.40 -3.55
N SER A 237 8.07 16.19 -3.38
CA SER A 237 9.38 15.83 -3.94
C SER A 237 10.04 14.74 -3.09
N THR A 238 10.51 13.68 -3.75
CA THR A 238 11.34 12.65 -3.12
C THR A 238 12.82 13.04 -3.09
N ARG A 239 13.22 14.03 -3.89
CA ARG A 239 14.61 14.47 -4.02
C ARG A 239 14.96 15.59 -3.05
N HIS A 240 14.03 16.49 -2.80
CA HIS A 240 14.23 17.66 -1.94
C HIS A 240 13.25 17.63 -0.79
N LYS A 241 13.76 17.48 0.43
CA LYS A 241 12.94 17.53 1.65
C LYS A 241 12.22 18.88 1.71
N GLY A 242 10.89 18.82 1.91
CA GLY A 242 10.04 20.02 1.92
C GLY A 242 9.62 20.55 0.54
N GLY A 243 10.16 19.99 -0.56
CA GLY A 243 9.68 20.31 -1.90
C GLY A 243 8.36 19.58 -2.21
N TYR A 244 7.42 20.28 -2.85
CA TYR A 244 6.15 19.71 -3.25
C TYR A 244 5.64 20.33 -4.56
N TYR A 245 4.64 19.67 -5.16
CA TYR A 245 3.98 20.09 -6.38
C TYR A 245 2.47 20.14 -6.16
N LEU A 246 1.78 21.06 -6.84
CA LEU A 246 0.32 21.12 -6.78
C LEU A 246 -0.36 20.03 -7.61
N GLY A 247 0.34 19.50 -8.60
CA GLY A 247 -0.12 18.44 -9.48
C GLY A 247 0.89 17.32 -9.60
N ASN A 248 0.82 16.53 -10.67
CA ASN A 248 1.78 15.49 -10.96
C ASN A 248 3.19 16.09 -11.10
N PRO A 249 4.20 15.60 -10.34
CA PRO A 249 5.56 16.14 -10.38
C PRO A 249 6.28 15.93 -11.71
N PHE A 250 5.76 15.12 -12.63
CA PHE A 250 6.35 14.82 -13.92
C PHE A 250 5.64 15.49 -15.12
N THR A 251 4.59 16.27 -14.86
CA THR A 251 3.92 17.11 -15.88
C THR A 251 4.33 18.57 -15.73
N GLY A 252 5.58 18.84 -15.81
CA GLY A 252 6.12 20.19 -15.79
C GLY A 252 6.66 20.57 -17.15
#